data_0b99650888ae8573cee14e7e7b8adc60
#
_entry.id   0b99650888ae8573cee14e7e7b8adc60
#
_cell.length_a   1.000
_cell.length_b   1.000
_cell.length_c   1.000
_cell.angle_alpha   90.00
_cell.angle_beta   90.00
_cell.angle_gamma   90.00
#
_symmetry.space_group_name_H-M   'P 1'
#
loop_
_entity.id
_entity.type
_entity.pdbx_description
1 polymer ?
#
loop_
_entity_poly.entity_id
_entity_poly.type
_entity_poly.pdbx_seq_one_letter_code
_entity_poly.pdbx_strand_id
1 'polypeptide(L)'
;MHSRIAGHIVGGSIWDIKTETDNLVYSMNINPLTDNHLNAASFTLEGKVTMLITDVCEDTTETPRDYRQLDTAKFGHFSNLIADTLQEEHGNVLIPVDSAGRCLEVLLLLERVWEEKHLDSFKVYFLTKRNSQLIAHVRGITSNLNSRLLQASAKAEREAFDLRYVTCVSVVENVLDSRGGKVVVASLPGLETSYSQILL
;
A
#
# COMPACT_ATOMS: atom_id res chain seq x y z
N MET A 1 9.23 24.91 -12.47
CA MET A 1 9.10 23.49 -12.11
C MET A 1 7.96 23.34 -11.11
N HIS A 2 7.02 22.44 -11.33
CA HIS A 2 5.86 22.19 -10.47
C HIS A 2 5.71 20.67 -10.28
N SER A 3 5.30 20.23 -9.08
CA SER A 3 5.09 18.79 -8.79
C SER A 3 3.64 18.52 -8.44
N ARG A 4 3.16 17.33 -8.83
CA ARG A 4 1.82 16.83 -8.54
C ARG A 4 1.90 15.37 -8.08
N ILE A 5 0.88 14.91 -7.38
CA ILE A 5 0.83 13.53 -6.85
C ILE A 5 0.81 12.52 -8.00
N ALA A 6 1.69 11.51 -7.93
CA ALA A 6 1.73 10.38 -8.88
C ALA A 6 0.82 9.21 -8.46
N GLY A 7 0.38 9.14 -7.21
CA GLY A 7 -0.63 8.19 -6.73
C GLY A 7 -0.16 6.77 -6.46
N HIS A 8 1.11 6.41 -6.74
CA HIS A 8 1.59 5.04 -6.58
C HIS A 8 2.36 4.81 -5.28
N ILE A 9 3.22 5.76 -4.91
CA ILE A 9 4.04 5.72 -3.70
C ILE A 9 3.86 7.03 -2.93
N VAL A 10 3.85 6.99 -1.60
CA VAL A 10 3.81 8.19 -0.76
C VAL A 10 5.01 9.09 -1.09
N GLY A 11 4.75 10.34 -1.46
CA GLY A 11 5.75 11.29 -1.93
C GLY A 11 6.12 11.16 -3.42
N GLY A 12 5.62 10.14 -4.12
CA GLY A 12 5.78 10.01 -5.58
C GLY A 12 5.14 11.19 -6.33
N SER A 13 5.88 11.77 -7.28
CA SER A 13 5.47 13.01 -7.94
C SER A 13 5.63 12.96 -9.45
N ILE A 14 4.66 13.56 -10.12
CA ILE A 14 4.75 13.96 -11.53
C ILE A 14 5.38 15.34 -11.55
N TRP A 15 6.36 15.56 -12.41
CA TRP A 15 7.08 16.83 -12.54
C TRP A 15 6.75 17.53 -13.83
N ASP A 16 6.30 18.78 -13.75
CA ASP A 16 6.18 19.71 -14.87
C ASP A 16 7.42 20.62 -14.90
N ILE A 17 8.17 20.53 -15.96
CA ILE A 17 9.42 21.28 -16.17
C ILE A 17 9.21 22.20 -17.35
N LYS A 18 9.00 23.48 -17.10
CA LYS A 18 8.83 24.51 -18.14
C LYS A 18 10.15 25.26 -18.33
N THR A 19 10.57 25.34 -19.57
CA THR A 19 11.67 26.23 -20.05
C THR A 19 11.05 27.35 -20.88
N GLU A 20 11.88 28.20 -21.49
CA GLU A 20 11.41 29.26 -22.39
C GLU A 20 10.77 28.70 -23.67
N THR A 21 11.22 27.54 -24.13
CA THR A 21 10.79 26.93 -25.40
C THR A 21 9.97 25.66 -25.22
N ASP A 22 10.16 24.94 -24.12
CA ASP A 22 9.66 23.58 -23.95
C ASP A 22 8.88 23.39 -22.65
N ASN A 23 7.91 22.47 -22.73
CA ASN A 23 7.15 22.00 -21.59
C ASN A 23 7.30 20.47 -21.50
N LEU A 24 8.08 20.01 -20.52
CA LEU A 24 8.41 18.62 -20.29
C LEU A 24 7.58 18.10 -19.12
N VAL A 25 6.99 16.92 -19.27
CA VAL A 25 6.31 16.20 -18.18
C VAL A 25 7.07 14.91 -17.90
N TYR A 26 7.57 14.78 -16.67
CA TYR A 26 8.18 13.55 -16.18
C TYR A 26 7.21 12.85 -15.24
N SER A 27 6.73 11.66 -15.63
CA SER A 27 5.62 10.98 -15.00
C SER A 27 5.91 9.48 -14.90
N MET A 28 6.61 9.09 -13.84
CA MET A 28 6.97 7.70 -13.57
C MET A 28 6.16 7.17 -12.37
N ASN A 29 5.91 5.85 -12.35
CA ASN A 29 5.19 5.18 -11.26
C ASN A 29 3.85 5.86 -10.94
N ILE A 30 3.03 6.05 -11.96
CA ILE A 30 1.72 6.67 -11.82
C ILE A 30 0.64 5.63 -11.49
N ASN A 31 -0.28 6.01 -10.61
CA ASN A 31 -1.49 5.25 -10.38
C ASN A 31 -2.72 6.15 -10.65
N PRO A 32 -3.47 5.91 -11.71
CA PRO A 32 -4.67 6.68 -12.03
C PRO A 32 -5.87 6.33 -11.13
N LEU A 33 -5.75 5.28 -10.32
CA LEU A 33 -6.80 4.82 -9.42
C LEU A 33 -6.54 5.31 -7.99
N THR A 34 -7.61 5.56 -7.26
CA THR A 34 -7.54 5.90 -5.84
C THR A 34 -7.41 4.62 -5.02
N ASP A 35 -6.32 4.46 -4.30
CA ASP A 35 -6.10 3.39 -3.32
C ASP A 35 -6.66 3.76 -1.93
N ASN A 36 -6.67 2.82 -0.98
CA ASN A 36 -7.09 3.12 0.40
C ASN A 36 -6.13 4.10 1.09
N HIS A 37 -4.84 4.06 0.76
CA HIS A 37 -3.83 4.90 1.37
C HIS A 37 -3.53 6.20 0.59
N LEU A 38 -3.71 6.24 -0.75
CA LEU A 38 -3.35 7.37 -1.60
C LEU A 38 -4.50 7.82 -2.49
N ASN A 39 -4.54 9.12 -2.80
CA ASN A 39 -5.34 9.64 -3.89
C ASN A 39 -4.74 9.27 -5.24
N ALA A 40 -5.60 9.18 -6.26
CA ALA A 40 -5.18 8.97 -7.65
C ALA A 40 -4.21 10.05 -8.14
N ALA A 41 -3.42 9.72 -9.14
CA ALA A 41 -2.58 10.68 -9.85
C ALA A 41 -3.39 11.86 -10.40
N SER A 42 -2.85 13.07 -10.26
CA SER A 42 -3.47 14.27 -10.80
C SER A 42 -2.86 14.61 -12.16
N PHE A 43 -3.65 14.42 -13.24
CA PHE A 43 -3.25 14.66 -14.63
C PHE A 43 -3.84 15.96 -15.19
N THR A 44 -3.72 17.07 -14.50
CA THR A 44 -4.11 18.35 -15.05
C THR A 44 -2.93 18.96 -15.82
N LEU A 45 -2.89 18.76 -17.12
CA LEU A 45 -1.86 19.36 -17.97
C LEU A 45 -2.22 20.80 -18.32
N GLU A 46 -1.33 21.71 -18.03
CA GLU A 46 -1.48 23.13 -18.41
C GLU A 46 -0.69 23.42 -19.70
N GLY A 47 -1.42 23.70 -20.78
CA GLY A 47 -0.86 24.09 -22.08
C GLY A 47 -0.37 22.89 -22.88
N LYS A 48 0.39 23.17 -23.97
CA LYS A 48 0.93 22.15 -24.86
C LYS A 48 2.17 21.52 -24.25
N VAL A 49 2.17 20.20 -24.11
CA VAL A 49 3.32 19.41 -23.69
C VAL A 49 4.23 19.14 -24.90
N THR A 50 5.51 19.48 -24.79
CA THR A 50 6.50 19.24 -25.83
C THR A 50 7.06 17.82 -25.76
N MET A 51 7.25 17.30 -24.53
CA MET A 51 7.76 15.96 -24.29
C MET A 51 7.13 15.35 -23.04
N LEU A 52 6.73 14.09 -23.14
CA LEU A 52 6.29 13.25 -22.03
C LEU A 52 7.29 12.11 -21.82
N ILE A 53 7.83 12.00 -20.62
CA ILE A 53 8.67 10.87 -20.18
C ILE A 53 7.85 10.09 -19.17
N THR A 54 7.52 8.84 -19.49
CA THR A 54 6.70 7.97 -18.63
C THR A 54 7.22 6.53 -18.69
N ASP A 55 6.90 5.75 -17.67
CA ASP A 55 7.06 4.31 -17.70
C ASP A 55 5.91 3.65 -18.47
N VAL A 56 6.11 2.40 -18.83
CA VAL A 56 5.04 1.55 -19.37
C VAL A 56 4.22 1.05 -18.18
N CYS A 57 3.04 1.62 -18.00
CA CYS A 57 2.07 1.05 -17.10
C CYS A 57 1.52 -0.24 -17.73
N GLU A 58 1.40 -1.32 -16.97
CA GLU A 58 0.71 -2.52 -17.45
C GLU A 58 -0.67 -2.16 -17.95
N ASP A 59 -1.01 -2.77 -19.08
CA ASP A 59 -2.17 -2.44 -19.88
C ASP A 59 -3.47 -2.63 -19.08
N THR A 60 -4.05 -1.55 -18.61
CA THR A 60 -5.41 -1.51 -18.11
C THR A 60 -6.39 -1.41 -19.28
N THR A 61 -6.25 -2.28 -20.30
CA THR A 61 -7.17 -2.34 -21.46
C THR A 61 -8.58 -2.76 -21.08
N GLU A 62 -8.80 -3.20 -19.87
CA GLU A 62 -10.14 -3.36 -19.35
C GLU A 62 -10.75 -1.97 -19.09
N THR A 63 -11.73 -1.63 -19.94
CA THR A 63 -12.64 -0.50 -19.70
C THR A 63 -13.03 -0.42 -18.22
N PRO A 64 -13.26 0.78 -17.67
CA PRO A 64 -13.63 0.97 -16.28
C PRO A 64 -14.97 0.30 -15.97
N ARG A 65 -14.96 -1.02 -15.88
CA ARG A 65 -16.02 -1.79 -15.25
C ARG A 65 -15.92 -1.48 -13.77
N ASP A 66 -16.98 -1.00 -13.24
CA ASP A 66 -17.26 -0.65 -11.86
C ASP A 66 -16.18 -1.15 -10.85
N TYR A 67 -15.03 -0.46 -10.84
CA TYR A 67 -13.87 -0.81 -9.99
C TYR A 67 -14.27 -1.00 -8.52
N ARG A 68 -15.36 -0.34 -8.10
CA ARG A 68 -15.87 -0.47 -6.73
C ARG A 68 -16.46 -1.86 -6.45
N GLN A 69 -17.16 -2.46 -7.41
CA GLN A 69 -17.70 -3.82 -7.25
C GLN A 69 -16.57 -4.85 -7.31
N LEU A 70 -15.61 -4.64 -8.20
CA LEU A 70 -14.42 -5.49 -8.32
C LEU A 70 -13.55 -5.41 -7.05
N ASP A 71 -13.36 -4.24 -6.50
CA ASP A 71 -12.64 -4.01 -5.25
C ASP A 71 -13.32 -4.69 -4.07
N THR A 72 -14.64 -4.60 -3.96
CA THR A 72 -15.40 -5.26 -2.89
C THR A 72 -15.33 -6.78 -2.98
N ALA A 73 -15.43 -7.33 -4.20
CA ALA A 73 -15.34 -8.78 -4.41
C ALA A 73 -13.92 -9.29 -4.14
N LYS A 74 -12.89 -8.58 -4.60
CA LYS A 74 -11.49 -8.91 -4.32
C LYS A 74 -11.16 -8.84 -2.84
N PHE A 75 -11.63 -7.81 -2.16
CA PHE A 75 -11.46 -7.67 -0.72
C PHE A 75 -12.15 -8.81 0.05
N GLY A 76 -13.37 -9.16 -0.33
CA GLY A 76 -14.10 -10.28 0.28
C GLY A 76 -13.36 -11.60 0.11
N HIS A 77 -12.84 -11.88 -1.09
CA HIS A 77 -12.04 -13.08 -1.34
C HIS A 77 -10.75 -13.09 -0.52
N PHE A 78 -10.01 -12.01 -0.51
CA PHE A 78 -8.78 -11.84 0.28
C PHE A 78 -9.05 -12.03 1.79
N SER A 79 -10.09 -11.39 2.30
CA SER A 79 -10.49 -11.47 3.70
C SER A 79 -10.87 -12.90 4.13
N ASN A 80 -11.65 -13.61 3.30
CA ASN A 80 -12.04 -14.99 3.58
C ASN A 80 -10.83 -15.92 3.53
N LEU A 81 -9.98 -15.82 2.50
CA LEU A 81 -8.79 -16.65 2.37
C LEU A 81 -7.89 -16.55 3.61
N ILE A 82 -7.68 -15.35 4.15
CA ILE A 82 -6.90 -15.15 5.37
C ILE A 82 -7.61 -15.78 6.58
N ALA A 83 -8.90 -15.53 6.74
CA ALA A 83 -9.66 -16.04 7.87
C ALA A 83 -9.71 -17.57 7.87
N ASP A 84 -9.98 -18.20 6.74
CA ASP A 84 -10.05 -19.65 6.58
C ASP A 84 -8.69 -20.29 6.88
N THR A 85 -7.59 -19.73 6.34
CA THR A 85 -6.24 -20.24 6.61
C THR A 85 -5.87 -20.17 8.08
N LEU A 86 -6.23 -19.09 8.78
CA LEU A 86 -5.90 -18.92 10.20
C LEU A 86 -6.78 -19.74 11.12
N GLN A 87 -8.09 -19.77 10.86
CA GLN A 87 -9.09 -20.35 11.78
C GLN A 87 -9.34 -21.84 11.52
N GLU A 88 -9.48 -22.23 10.25
CA GLU A 88 -9.84 -23.60 9.88
C GLU A 88 -8.60 -24.46 9.62
N GLU A 89 -7.62 -23.94 8.88
CA GLU A 89 -6.42 -24.70 8.53
C GLU A 89 -5.30 -24.60 9.58
N HIS A 90 -5.45 -23.69 10.56
CA HIS A 90 -4.44 -23.38 11.57
C HIS A 90 -3.06 -23.04 10.97
N GLY A 91 -3.10 -22.49 9.76
CA GLY A 91 -1.92 -22.14 8.96
C GLY A 91 -1.34 -20.78 9.26
N ASN A 92 -0.31 -20.44 8.51
CA ASN A 92 0.28 -19.11 8.47
C ASN A 92 0.13 -18.54 7.06
N VAL A 93 0.06 -17.21 6.97
CA VAL A 93 -0.02 -16.50 5.69
C VAL A 93 1.23 -15.66 5.52
N LEU A 94 1.96 -15.85 4.43
CA LEU A 94 3.06 -14.98 4.01
C LEU A 94 2.60 -14.10 2.85
N ILE A 95 2.72 -12.80 3.01
CA ILE A 95 2.39 -11.80 1.98
C ILE A 95 3.69 -11.08 1.59
N PRO A 96 4.33 -11.50 0.48
CA PRO A 96 5.52 -10.82 -0.01
C PRO A 96 5.14 -9.47 -0.63
N VAL A 97 5.82 -8.41 -0.21
CA VAL A 97 5.52 -7.04 -0.64
C VAL A 97 6.81 -6.25 -0.89
N ASP A 98 6.68 -5.13 -1.59
CA ASP A 98 7.73 -4.13 -1.62
C ASP A 98 7.98 -3.51 -0.22
N SER A 99 9.07 -2.75 -0.11
CA SER A 99 9.48 -2.19 1.19
C SER A 99 8.84 -0.85 1.54
N ALA A 100 8.16 -0.18 0.61
CA ALA A 100 7.73 1.21 0.83
C ALA A 100 6.52 1.68 -0.02
N GLY A 101 6.01 0.88 -0.93
CA GLY A 101 4.89 1.24 -1.81
C GLY A 101 3.59 0.54 -1.44
N ARG A 102 3.29 -0.54 -2.16
CA ARG A 102 2.03 -1.30 -1.97
C ARG A 102 1.91 -1.98 -0.61
N CYS A 103 3.00 -2.15 0.13
CA CYS A 103 2.94 -2.65 1.51
C CYS A 103 1.98 -1.83 2.38
N LEU A 104 1.93 -0.51 2.21
CA LEU A 104 1.04 0.36 2.99
C LEU A 104 -0.45 0.07 2.72
N GLU A 105 -0.78 -0.22 1.47
CA GLU A 105 -2.14 -0.64 1.09
C GLU A 105 -2.52 -1.95 1.77
N VAL A 106 -1.62 -2.94 1.71
CA VAL A 106 -1.82 -4.25 2.32
C VAL A 106 -2.00 -4.13 3.83
N LEU A 107 -1.22 -3.27 4.52
CA LEU A 107 -1.36 -3.05 5.96
C LEU A 107 -2.73 -2.50 6.32
N LEU A 108 -3.26 -1.52 5.57
CA LEU A 108 -4.61 -0.98 5.80
C LEU A 108 -5.71 -2.02 5.52
N LEU A 109 -5.53 -2.85 4.48
CA LEU A 109 -6.46 -3.95 4.21
C LEU A 109 -6.47 -4.97 5.34
N LEU A 110 -5.31 -5.32 5.90
CA LEU A 110 -5.23 -6.23 7.04
C LEU A 110 -5.85 -5.65 8.31
N GLU A 111 -5.63 -4.38 8.63
CA GLU A 111 -6.32 -3.70 9.73
C GLU A 111 -7.84 -3.84 9.59
N ARG A 112 -8.37 -3.61 8.39
CA ARG A 112 -9.79 -3.76 8.10
C ARG A 112 -10.26 -5.22 8.22
N VAL A 113 -9.50 -6.20 7.72
CA VAL A 113 -9.81 -7.63 7.85
C VAL A 113 -9.90 -8.04 9.32
N TRP A 114 -8.94 -7.60 10.15
CA TRP A 114 -8.92 -7.90 11.58
C TRP A 114 -10.13 -7.33 12.30
N GLU A 115 -10.50 -6.11 11.99
CA GLU A 115 -11.69 -5.46 12.56
C GLU A 115 -12.99 -6.15 12.12
N GLU A 116 -13.16 -6.44 10.81
CA GLU A 116 -14.39 -7.05 10.27
C GLU A 116 -14.56 -8.54 10.64
N LYS A 117 -13.47 -9.30 10.74
CA LYS A 117 -13.49 -10.74 11.03
C LYS A 117 -13.20 -11.09 12.48
N HIS A 118 -12.96 -10.10 13.35
CA HIS A 118 -12.64 -10.29 14.77
C HIS A 118 -11.48 -11.28 15.01
N LEU A 119 -10.36 -11.06 14.30
CA LEU A 119 -9.19 -11.93 14.33
C LEU A 119 -8.17 -11.56 15.42
N ASP A 120 -8.63 -10.99 16.55
CA ASP A 120 -7.78 -10.45 17.62
C ASP A 120 -6.81 -11.47 18.24
N SER A 121 -7.13 -12.77 18.16
CA SER A 121 -6.27 -13.84 18.65
C SER A 121 -5.09 -14.16 17.76
N PHE A 122 -5.09 -13.69 16.52
CA PHE A 122 -4.03 -13.92 15.54
C PHE A 122 -3.15 -12.67 15.39
N LYS A 123 -1.87 -12.87 15.09
CA LYS A 123 -0.90 -11.78 14.99
C LYS A 123 -0.62 -11.41 13.54
N VAL A 124 -0.46 -10.12 13.29
CA VAL A 124 0.03 -9.58 12.03
C VAL A 124 1.41 -8.97 12.26
N TYR A 125 2.39 -9.40 11.48
CA TYR A 125 3.74 -8.86 11.52
C TYR A 125 4.07 -8.13 10.22
N PHE A 126 4.61 -6.93 10.35
CA PHE A 126 5.24 -6.21 9.24
C PHE A 126 6.75 -6.29 9.38
N LEU A 127 7.37 -7.16 8.59
CA LEU A 127 8.78 -7.51 8.67
C LEU A 127 9.58 -6.85 7.55
N THR A 128 10.17 -5.72 7.86
CA THR A 128 11.14 -5.02 7.00
C THR A 128 12.18 -4.32 7.86
N LYS A 129 13.36 -3.99 7.28
CA LYS A 129 14.44 -3.32 8.03
C LYS A 129 14.07 -1.92 8.53
N ARG A 130 13.15 -1.23 7.87
CA ARG A 130 12.81 0.19 8.13
C ARG A 130 11.32 0.42 8.36
N ASN A 131 10.61 -0.57 8.85
CA ASN A 131 9.17 -0.51 9.07
C ASN A 131 8.73 0.70 9.92
N SER A 132 9.30 0.89 11.10
CA SER A 132 8.95 2.00 11.98
C SER A 132 9.24 3.37 11.36
N GLN A 133 10.35 3.48 10.63
CA GLN A 133 10.70 4.72 9.92
C GLN A 133 9.72 5.01 8.78
N LEU A 134 9.31 3.97 8.04
CA LEU A 134 8.30 4.10 6.99
C LEU A 134 6.97 4.60 7.55
N ILE A 135 6.47 3.97 8.60
CA ILE A 135 5.19 4.35 9.21
C ILE A 135 5.26 5.78 9.79
N ALA A 136 6.35 6.12 10.48
CA ALA A 136 6.56 7.48 10.99
C ALA A 136 6.60 8.53 9.86
N HIS A 137 7.28 8.20 8.75
CA HIS A 137 7.34 9.07 7.58
C HIS A 137 5.96 9.29 6.94
N VAL A 138 5.20 8.23 6.76
CA VAL A 138 3.84 8.29 6.18
C VAL A 138 2.90 9.13 7.06
N ARG A 139 2.97 8.98 8.38
CA ARG A 139 2.21 9.81 9.33
C ARG A 139 2.55 11.30 9.21
N GLY A 140 3.80 11.63 8.88
CA GLY A 140 4.25 13.02 8.67
C GLY A 140 3.81 13.65 7.35
N ILE A 141 3.45 12.86 6.32
CA ILE A 141 3.09 13.34 4.97
C ILE A 141 1.60 13.14 4.71
N THR A 142 0.75 13.84 5.44
CA THR A 142 -0.71 13.69 5.32
C THR A 142 -1.27 14.26 4.01
N SER A 143 -0.59 15.23 3.39
CA SER A 143 -1.06 15.91 2.17
C SER A 143 -1.27 14.97 0.97
N ASN A 144 -0.56 13.86 0.91
CA ASN A 144 -0.62 12.89 -0.19
C ASN A 144 -1.57 11.73 0.11
N LEU A 145 -2.00 11.57 1.36
CA LEU A 145 -2.86 10.47 1.76
C LEU A 145 -4.28 10.62 1.22
N ASN A 146 -4.97 9.49 1.12
CA ASN A 146 -6.35 9.45 0.68
C ASN A 146 -7.25 10.29 1.61
N SER A 147 -8.04 11.17 1.00
CA SER A 147 -8.95 12.07 1.73
C SER A 147 -9.96 11.33 2.60
N ARG A 148 -10.42 10.14 2.18
CA ARG A 148 -11.33 9.30 2.96
C ARG A 148 -10.65 8.73 4.20
N LEU A 149 -9.38 8.28 4.05
CA LEU A 149 -8.58 7.79 5.17
C LEU A 149 -8.40 8.90 6.21
N LEU A 150 -8.05 10.11 5.78
CA LEU A 150 -7.88 11.26 6.66
C LEU A 150 -9.19 11.65 7.38
N GLN A 151 -10.31 11.66 6.67
CA GLN A 151 -11.62 11.92 7.26
C GLN A 151 -12.05 10.85 8.27
N ALA A 152 -11.80 9.56 7.96
CA ALA A 152 -12.10 8.46 8.86
C ALA A 152 -11.25 8.54 10.13
N SER A 153 -9.95 8.82 9.98
CA SER A 153 -9.01 9.00 11.11
C SER A 153 -9.42 10.17 12.00
N ALA A 154 -9.77 11.31 11.40
CA ALA A 154 -10.22 12.49 12.14
C ALA A 154 -11.53 12.24 12.91
N LYS A 155 -12.50 11.51 12.32
CA LYS A 155 -13.75 11.13 13.01
C LYS A 155 -13.52 10.17 14.16
N ALA A 156 -12.52 9.29 14.04
CA ALA A 156 -12.15 8.33 15.07
C ALA A 156 -11.19 8.91 16.12
N GLU A 157 -10.83 10.20 16.01
CA GLU A 157 -9.82 10.86 16.86
C GLU A 157 -8.48 10.09 16.90
N ARG A 158 -8.04 9.58 15.73
CA ARG A 158 -6.82 8.78 15.57
C ARG A 158 -5.93 9.35 14.48
N GLU A 159 -4.66 9.00 14.54
CA GLU A 159 -3.74 9.29 13.43
C GLU A 159 -4.03 8.37 12.22
N ALA A 160 -3.82 8.91 11.03
CA ALA A 160 -3.75 8.06 9.84
C ALA A 160 -2.61 7.05 10.00
N PHE A 161 -2.82 5.80 9.63
CA PHE A 161 -1.87 4.70 9.89
C PHE A 161 -1.64 4.39 11.37
N ASP A 162 -2.61 4.65 12.23
CA ASP A 162 -2.63 4.05 13.57
C ASP A 162 -2.96 2.55 13.46
N LEU A 163 -1.92 1.77 13.19
CA LEU A 163 -2.03 0.31 12.97
C LEU A 163 -2.15 -0.38 14.34
N ARG A 164 -3.33 -0.91 14.64
CA ARG A 164 -3.67 -1.51 15.94
C ARG A 164 -3.29 -2.98 16.02
N TYR A 165 -3.44 -3.67 14.90
CA TYR A 165 -3.25 -5.12 14.81
C TYR A 165 -1.89 -5.49 14.24
N VAL A 166 -1.23 -4.56 13.55
CA VAL A 166 0.07 -4.80 12.91
C VAL A 166 1.22 -4.49 13.86
N THR A 167 2.06 -5.49 14.08
CA THR A 167 3.30 -5.34 14.84
C THR A 167 4.48 -5.18 13.91
N CYS A 168 5.17 -4.05 13.99
CA CYS A 168 6.39 -3.78 13.21
C CYS A 168 7.58 -4.53 13.82
N VAL A 169 8.21 -5.40 13.03
CA VAL A 169 9.40 -6.17 13.45
C VAL A 169 10.50 -6.08 12.37
N SER A 170 11.75 -6.04 12.82
CA SER A 170 12.93 -6.00 11.94
C SER A 170 13.83 -7.23 12.05
N VAL A 171 13.45 -8.18 12.90
CA VAL A 171 14.21 -9.39 13.22
C VAL A 171 13.31 -10.60 12.97
N VAL A 172 13.78 -11.55 12.16
CA VAL A 172 13.00 -12.73 11.72
C VAL A 172 12.65 -13.64 12.91
N GLU A 173 13.54 -13.76 13.86
CA GLU A 173 13.38 -14.60 15.05
C GLU A 173 12.12 -14.23 15.84
N ASN A 174 11.76 -12.95 15.90
CA ASN A 174 10.54 -12.49 16.57
C ASN A 174 9.26 -13.05 15.91
N VAL A 175 9.31 -13.35 14.62
CA VAL A 175 8.22 -13.98 13.88
C VAL A 175 8.22 -15.48 14.05
N LEU A 176 9.39 -16.11 13.96
CA LEU A 176 9.56 -17.56 14.07
C LEU A 176 9.21 -18.09 15.47
N ASP A 177 9.62 -17.40 16.50
CA ASP A 177 9.35 -17.77 17.90
C ASP A 177 7.88 -17.56 18.31
N SER A 178 7.11 -16.82 17.51
CA SER A 178 5.70 -16.60 17.78
C SER A 178 4.88 -17.86 17.54
N ARG A 179 4.17 -18.30 18.56
CA ARG A 179 3.25 -19.45 18.47
C ARG A 179 1.89 -19.05 17.93
N GLY A 180 1.19 -20.01 17.29
CA GLY A 180 -0.15 -19.85 16.72
C GLY A 180 -0.13 -19.29 15.30
N GLY A 181 -1.29 -19.30 14.65
CA GLY A 181 -1.50 -18.76 13.32
C GLY A 181 -1.16 -17.26 13.24
N LYS A 182 -0.53 -16.87 12.17
CA LYS A 182 -0.08 -15.48 11.97
C LYS A 182 -0.06 -15.10 10.50
N VAL A 183 -0.17 -13.80 10.24
CA VAL A 183 0.10 -13.22 8.93
C VAL A 183 1.41 -12.45 8.99
N VAL A 184 2.26 -12.64 7.99
CA VAL A 184 3.54 -11.95 7.89
C VAL A 184 3.60 -11.20 6.56
N VAL A 185 3.63 -9.89 6.64
CA VAL A 185 3.89 -9.01 5.49
C VAL A 185 5.39 -8.75 5.45
N ALA A 186 6.08 -9.31 4.45
CA ALA A 186 7.54 -9.30 4.40
C ALA A 186 8.08 -8.81 3.06
N SER A 187 9.21 -8.10 3.07
CA SER A 187 9.94 -7.74 1.86
C SER A 187 10.85 -8.90 1.44
N LEU A 188 11.08 -9.17 0.14
CA LEU A 188 10.63 -8.54 -1.10
C LEU A 188 9.60 -9.42 -1.85
N PRO A 189 8.89 -8.86 -2.87
CA PRO A 189 7.81 -9.58 -3.55
C PRO A 189 8.28 -10.77 -4.39
N GLY A 190 9.52 -10.74 -4.89
CA GLY A 190 10.08 -11.78 -5.77
C GLY A 190 10.47 -13.09 -5.08
N LEU A 191 10.43 -13.18 -3.75
CA LEU A 191 10.82 -14.37 -2.97
C LEU A 191 12.25 -14.87 -3.22
N GLU A 192 13.07 -14.11 -3.93
CA GLU A 192 14.44 -14.49 -4.30
C GLU A 192 15.47 -14.07 -3.26
N THR A 193 15.15 -13.04 -2.51
CA THR A 193 16.04 -12.42 -1.52
C THR A 193 15.25 -11.83 -0.37
N SER A 194 15.96 -11.44 0.71
CA SER A 194 15.37 -10.73 1.85
C SER A 194 14.50 -11.61 2.76
N TYR A 195 13.64 -10.97 3.55
CA TYR A 195 12.87 -11.65 4.59
C TYR A 195 11.82 -12.63 4.07
N SER A 196 11.21 -12.33 2.92
CA SER A 196 10.22 -13.21 2.32
C SER A 196 10.81 -14.57 1.91
N GLN A 197 12.06 -14.59 1.45
CA GLN A 197 12.77 -15.83 1.14
C GLN A 197 13.09 -16.66 2.41
N ILE A 198 13.45 -15.99 3.50
CA ILE A 198 13.82 -16.69 4.74
C ILE A 198 12.61 -17.36 5.40
N LEU A 199 11.41 -16.83 5.15
CA LEU A 199 10.15 -17.30 5.73
C LEU A 199 9.43 -18.36 4.88
N LEU A 200 9.87 -18.56 3.63
CA LEU A 200 9.32 -19.55 2.72
C LEU A 200 9.87 -20.95 3.03
#